data_8a09782ec7d50d50f3abdba696ebdfb1
#
_entry.id   8a09782ec7d50d50f3abdba696ebdfb1
#
_cell.length_a   1.000
_cell.length_b   1.000
_cell.length_c   1.000
_cell.angle_alpha   90.00
_cell.angle_beta   90.00
_cell.angle_gamma   90.00
#
_symmetry.space_group_name_H-M   'P 1'
#
loop_
_entity.id
_entity.type
_entity.pdbx_description
1 polymer ?
#
loop_
_entity_poly.entity_id
_entity_poly.type
_entity_poly.pdbx_seq_one_letter_code
_entity_poly.pdbx_strand_id
1 'polypeptide(L)'
;GAPALFGVGTVEARYAHKSGPTFAGRLKRVEVEPGDRGKAGQLLGEMDPVDLDDRVRSQESILRRAEATLREMEARKDYAQGQASRYEQLFAMHSISEEIVTSKRQEVQIADATLSAAREDIARARSDRKALVAQKSNLLLTTPVDGVVAVRDVDPGTTIVAGQAVVEVIDPRS
;
A
#
# COMPACT_ATOMS: atom_id res chain seq x y z
N GLY A 1 52.30 -10.93 6.58
CA GLY A 1 51.96 -10.58 6.51
C GLY A 1 51.56 -10.57 6.31
N ALA A 2 52.00 -10.77 6.15
CA ALA A 2 51.73 -10.56 6.05
C ALA A 2 51.16 -10.70 6.00
N PRO A 3 51.40 -10.75 5.96
CA PRO A 3 50.88 -10.65 5.95
C PRO A 3 50.21 -10.74 6.05
N ALA A 4 50.59 -10.94 5.97
CA ALA A 4 49.92 -10.71 6.06
C ALA A 4 49.28 -10.57 5.98
N LEU A 5 49.51 -10.61 5.96
CA LEU A 5 48.77 -10.19 5.88
C LEU A 5 48.22 -10.22 5.44
N PHE A 6 48.42 -10.62 5.35
CA PHE A 6 47.89 -10.37 4.81
C PHE A 6 47.07 -10.54 4.36
N GLY A 7 47.31 -10.91 4.48
CA GLY A 7 46.36 -10.96 3.69
C GLY A 7 45.07 -10.50 3.51
N VAL A 8 45.18 -10.22 3.44
CA VAL A 8 44.43 -9.47 3.35
C VAL A 8 43.54 -8.95 2.50
N GLY A 9 43.75 -8.35 1.94
CA GLY A 9 43.13 -7.41 1.16
C GLY A 9 42.16 -7.87 0.14
N THR A 10 42.17 -9.03 -0.23
CA THR A 10 41.28 -9.58 -1.25
C THR A 10 39.83 -9.58 -0.84
N VAL A 11 39.57 -9.50 0.43
CA VAL A 11 38.18 -9.52 0.96
C VAL A 11 37.44 -8.28 0.56
N GLU A 12 38.10 -7.16 0.41
CA GLU A 12 37.43 -5.92 0.09
C GLU A 12 36.85 -5.86 -1.33
N ALA A 13 37.19 -6.79 -2.20
CA ALA A 13 36.63 -6.83 -3.54
C ALA A 13 35.16 -7.28 -3.56
N ARG A 14 34.59 -7.68 -2.42
CA ARG A 14 33.26 -8.21 -2.34
C ARG A 14 32.29 -7.19 -1.77
N TYR A 15 31.12 -7.12 -2.37
CA TYR A 15 30.05 -6.29 -1.86
C TYR A 15 29.17 -7.09 -0.90
N ALA A 16 28.92 -6.53 0.26
CA ALA A 16 28.00 -7.08 1.23
C ALA A 16 26.72 -6.25 1.23
N HIS A 17 25.58 -6.91 1.08
CA HIS A 17 24.29 -6.26 1.20
C HIS A 17 23.63 -6.70 2.50
N LYS A 18 23.33 -5.72 3.35
CA LYS A 18 22.69 -5.96 4.65
C LYS A 18 21.20 -5.74 4.50
N SER A 19 20.39 -6.76 4.82
CA SER A 19 18.94 -6.71 4.80
C SER A 19 18.40 -6.67 6.21
N GLY A 20 17.52 -5.72 6.47
CA GLY A 20 16.85 -5.56 7.74
C GLY A 20 15.67 -4.61 7.59
N PRO A 21 14.84 -4.46 8.65
CA PRO A 21 13.67 -3.61 8.58
C PRO A 21 14.04 -2.12 8.57
N THR A 22 13.16 -1.33 7.98
CA THR A 22 13.24 0.13 8.00
C THR A 22 12.51 0.73 9.20
N PHE A 23 11.89 -0.09 10.01
CA PHE A 23 11.16 0.30 11.21
C PHE A 23 11.37 -0.74 12.31
N ALA A 24 11.15 -0.36 13.56
CA ALA A 24 11.29 -1.26 14.70
C ALA A 24 10.13 -2.26 14.76
N GLY A 25 10.43 -3.50 15.10
CA GLY A 25 9.42 -4.55 15.23
C GLY A 25 10.04 -5.85 15.70
N ARG A 26 9.21 -6.90 15.75
CA ARG A 26 9.64 -8.24 16.11
C ARG A 26 9.91 -9.04 14.84
N LEU A 27 11.01 -9.76 14.84
CA LEU A 27 11.31 -10.71 13.77
C LEU A 27 10.43 -11.96 13.95
N LYS A 28 9.65 -12.28 12.92
CA LYS A 28 8.77 -13.45 12.95
C LYS A 28 9.51 -14.72 12.53
N ARG A 29 10.24 -14.64 11.42
CA ARG A 29 10.96 -15.80 10.88
C ARG A 29 12.12 -15.37 10.00
N VAL A 30 13.07 -16.27 9.84
CA VAL A 30 14.19 -16.17 8.89
C VAL A 30 14.16 -17.44 8.05
N GLU A 31 14.19 -17.27 6.73
CA GLU A 31 14.03 -18.36 5.77
C GLU A 31 15.35 -18.95 5.28
N VAL A 32 16.49 -18.37 5.67
CA VAL A 32 17.80 -18.75 5.16
C VAL A 32 18.79 -18.99 6.29
N GLU A 33 19.80 -19.77 5.97
CA GLU A 33 20.92 -20.07 6.86
C GLU A 33 22.23 -19.61 6.25
N PRO A 34 23.29 -19.33 7.05
CA PRO A 34 24.59 -19.03 6.51
C PRO A 34 25.07 -20.13 5.55
N GLY A 35 25.59 -19.72 4.40
CA GLY A 35 26.01 -20.62 3.35
C GLY A 35 25.00 -20.84 2.23
N ASP A 36 23.73 -20.49 2.46
CA ASP A 36 22.70 -20.60 1.43
C ASP A 36 22.96 -19.63 0.28
N ARG A 37 22.60 -20.04 -0.94
CA ARG A 37 22.64 -19.17 -2.09
C ARG A 37 21.31 -18.43 -2.20
N GLY A 38 21.39 -17.11 -2.32
CA GLY A 38 20.23 -16.25 -2.52
C GLY A 38 20.20 -15.67 -3.92
N LYS A 39 19.00 -15.49 -4.44
CA LYS A 39 18.76 -14.78 -5.71
C LYS A 39 18.10 -13.45 -5.44
N ALA A 40 18.39 -12.47 -6.29
CA ALA A 40 17.75 -11.16 -6.20
C ALA A 40 16.22 -11.30 -6.12
N GLY A 41 15.61 -10.62 -5.17
CA GLY A 41 14.18 -10.69 -4.89
C GLY A 41 13.76 -11.82 -3.96
N GLN A 42 14.66 -12.71 -3.59
CA GLN A 42 14.34 -13.82 -2.71
C GLN A 42 14.00 -13.36 -1.30
N LEU A 43 12.98 -13.99 -0.71
CA LEU A 43 12.58 -13.76 0.68
C LEU A 43 13.62 -14.33 1.64
N LEU A 44 14.15 -13.47 2.49
CA LEU A 44 15.10 -13.86 3.53
C LEU A 44 14.46 -14.03 4.89
N GLY A 45 13.43 -13.27 5.17
CA GLY A 45 12.72 -13.31 6.45
C GLY A 45 11.51 -12.41 6.46
N GLU A 46 10.82 -12.39 7.58
CA GLU A 46 9.59 -11.61 7.74
C GLU A 46 9.51 -11.03 9.15
N MET A 47 9.12 -9.76 9.22
CA MET A 47 8.75 -9.12 10.48
C MET A 47 7.34 -9.50 10.87
N ASP A 48 7.02 -9.46 12.17
CA ASP A 48 5.69 -9.78 12.68
C ASP A 48 4.67 -8.74 12.20
N PRO A 49 3.61 -9.15 11.49
CA PRO A 49 2.58 -8.22 11.00
C PRO A 49 1.63 -7.72 12.09
N VAL A 50 1.62 -8.32 13.29
CA VAL A 50 0.72 -7.98 14.38
C VAL A 50 -0.74 -8.04 13.90
N ASP A 51 -1.45 -6.88 13.88
CA ASP A 51 -2.85 -6.78 13.45
C ASP A 51 -3.01 -6.28 12.00
N LEU A 52 -1.93 -6.24 11.24
CA LEU A 52 -1.94 -5.58 9.93
C LEU A 52 -2.89 -6.22 8.93
N ASP A 53 -3.00 -7.55 8.93
CA ASP A 53 -3.93 -8.25 8.05
C ASP A 53 -5.39 -7.88 8.35
N ASP A 54 -5.73 -7.75 9.63
CA ASP A 54 -7.07 -7.29 10.03
C ASP A 54 -7.32 -5.85 9.62
N ARG A 55 -6.29 -5.01 9.72
CA ARG A 55 -6.39 -3.60 9.28
C ARG A 55 -6.59 -3.49 7.78
N VAL A 56 -5.92 -4.35 7.00
CA VAL A 56 -6.13 -4.40 5.54
C VAL A 56 -7.57 -4.82 5.24
N ARG A 57 -8.08 -5.87 5.88
CA ARG A 57 -9.46 -6.31 5.68
C ARG A 57 -10.48 -5.24 6.05
N SER A 58 -10.25 -4.53 7.16
CA SER A 58 -11.10 -3.42 7.57
C SER A 58 -11.11 -2.32 6.52
N GLN A 59 -9.94 -1.97 5.99
CA GLN A 59 -9.83 -0.94 4.95
C GLN A 59 -10.51 -1.37 3.65
N GLU A 60 -10.44 -2.66 3.31
CA GLU A 60 -11.16 -3.19 2.15
C GLU A 60 -12.67 -3.09 2.30
N SER A 61 -13.18 -3.28 3.51
CA SER A 61 -14.61 -3.06 3.81
C SER A 61 -15.00 -1.60 3.67
N ILE A 62 -14.16 -0.69 4.12
CA ILE A 62 -14.38 0.75 3.97
C ILE A 62 -14.44 1.11 2.48
N LEU A 63 -13.55 0.56 1.67
CA LEU A 63 -13.53 0.78 0.23
C LEU A 63 -14.82 0.26 -0.43
N ARG A 64 -15.26 -0.94 -0.09
CA ARG A 64 -16.50 -1.50 -0.64
C ARG A 64 -17.71 -0.65 -0.28
N ARG A 65 -17.75 -0.13 0.95
CA ARG A 65 -18.82 0.78 1.37
C ARG A 65 -18.78 2.09 0.58
N ALA A 66 -17.60 2.64 0.37
CA ALA A 66 -17.42 3.86 -0.44
C ALA A 66 -17.88 3.64 -1.88
N GLU A 67 -17.58 2.46 -2.44
CA GLU A 67 -18.04 2.09 -3.79
C GLU A 67 -19.57 1.97 -3.88
N ALA A 68 -20.19 1.41 -2.85
CA ALA A 68 -21.64 1.34 -2.77
C ALA A 68 -22.27 2.74 -2.67
N THR A 69 -21.69 3.60 -1.88
CA THR A 69 -22.12 5.00 -1.75
C THR A 69 -21.98 5.74 -3.09
N LEU A 70 -20.90 5.50 -3.83
CA LEU A 70 -20.76 6.07 -5.17
C LEU A 70 -21.91 5.65 -6.09
N ARG A 71 -22.27 4.38 -6.11
CA ARG A 71 -23.39 3.90 -6.93
C ARG A 71 -24.71 4.56 -6.52
N GLU A 72 -24.92 4.74 -5.22
CA GLU A 72 -26.10 5.45 -4.72
C GLU A 72 -26.12 6.90 -5.22
N MET A 73 -25.00 7.61 -5.13
CA MET A 73 -24.93 9.01 -5.55
C MET A 73 -25.04 9.16 -7.07
N GLU A 74 -24.53 8.20 -7.84
CA GLU A 74 -24.74 8.15 -9.28
C GLU A 74 -26.22 7.99 -9.62
N ALA A 75 -26.91 7.10 -8.94
CA ALA A 75 -28.36 6.89 -9.13
C ALA A 75 -29.16 8.14 -8.76
N ARG A 76 -28.79 8.81 -7.67
CA ARG A 76 -29.44 10.06 -7.25
C ARG A 76 -29.24 11.17 -8.27
N LYS A 77 -28.04 11.28 -8.84
CA LYS A 77 -27.77 12.28 -9.88
C LYS A 77 -28.56 11.99 -11.13
N ASP A 78 -28.62 10.75 -11.57
CA ASP A 78 -29.40 10.35 -12.74
C ASP A 78 -30.89 10.68 -12.55
N TYR A 79 -31.42 10.39 -11.37
CA TYR A 79 -32.80 10.74 -11.04
C TYR A 79 -33.04 12.25 -11.08
N ALA A 80 -32.16 13.01 -10.40
CA ALA A 80 -32.28 14.48 -10.35
C ALA A 80 -32.17 15.09 -11.74
N GLN A 81 -31.26 14.58 -12.57
CA GLN A 81 -31.09 15.03 -13.95
C GLN A 81 -32.33 14.74 -14.80
N GLY A 82 -32.91 13.54 -14.66
CA GLY A 82 -34.14 13.19 -15.36
C GLY A 82 -35.29 14.08 -14.95
N GLN A 83 -35.44 14.37 -13.67
CA GLN A 83 -36.48 15.26 -13.17
C GLN A 83 -36.29 16.68 -13.70
N ALA A 84 -35.05 17.20 -13.67
CA ALA A 84 -34.76 18.53 -14.17
C ALA A 84 -35.09 18.64 -15.66
N SER A 85 -34.73 17.66 -16.48
CA SER A 85 -35.04 17.64 -17.90
C SER A 85 -36.53 17.66 -18.14
N ARG A 86 -37.31 16.89 -17.38
CA ARG A 86 -38.76 16.89 -17.49
C ARG A 86 -39.37 18.23 -17.12
N TYR A 87 -38.92 18.83 -16.03
CA TYR A 87 -39.44 20.12 -15.59
C TYR A 87 -39.02 21.27 -16.48
N GLU A 88 -37.83 21.19 -17.11
CA GLU A 88 -37.43 22.15 -18.14
C GLU A 88 -38.40 22.14 -19.33
N GLN A 89 -38.86 20.94 -19.76
CA GLN A 89 -39.82 20.84 -20.83
C GLN A 89 -41.18 21.43 -20.43
N LEU A 90 -41.62 21.16 -19.20
CA LEU A 90 -42.89 21.74 -18.68
C LEU A 90 -42.81 23.25 -18.58
N PHE A 91 -41.64 23.78 -18.18
CA PHE A 91 -41.42 25.21 -18.10
C PHE A 91 -41.45 25.85 -19.49
N ALA A 92 -40.82 25.24 -20.47
CA ALA A 92 -40.84 25.68 -21.86
C ALA A 92 -42.27 25.73 -22.43
N MET A 93 -43.16 24.89 -21.94
CA MET A 93 -44.57 24.85 -22.32
C MET A 93 -45.44 25.75 -21.44
N HIS A 94 -44.83 26.57 -20.59
CA HIS A 94 -45.52 27.45 -19.64
C HIS A 94 -46.45 26.72 -18.67
N SER A 95 -46.17 25.45 -18.37
CA SER A 95 -46.99 24.60 -17.52
C SER A 95 -46.66 24.64 -16.05
N ILE A 96 -45.48 25.19 -15.69
CA ILE A 96 -45.03 25.31 -14.32
C ILE A 96 -44.33 26.68 -14.08
N SER A 97 -44.18 27.03 -12.81
CA SER A 97 -43.52 28.27 -12.44
C SER A 97 -41.98 28.17 -12.57
N GLU A 98 -41.33 29.33 -12.72
CA GLU A 98 -39.88 29.42 -12.72
C GLU A 98 -39.28 28.94 -11.41
N GLU A 99 -39.97 29.18 -10.29
CA GLU A 99 -39.53 28.73 -8.98
C GLU A 99 -39.37 27.19 -8.91
N ILE A 100 -40.32 26.47 -9.48
CA ILE A 100 -40.30 25.00 -9.49
C ILE A 100 -39.14 24.49 -10.33
N VAL A 101 -38.95 25.04 -11.54
CA VAL A 101 -37.84 24.58 -12.40
C VAL A 101 -36.47 24.92 -11.79
N THR A 102 -36.37 26.08 -11.13
CA THR A 102 -35.16 26.48 -10.44
C THR A 102 -34.81 25.52 -9.32
N SER A 103 -35.82 25.08 -8.56
CA SER A 103 -35.62 24.05 -7.51
C SER A 103 -35.09 22.76 -8.09
N LYS A 104 -35.60 22.31 -9.23
CA LYS A 104 -35.12 21.08 -9.89
C LYS A 104 -33.67 21.22 -10.39
N ARG A 105 -33.28 22.39 -10.90
CA ARG A 105 -31.91 22.70 -11.30
C ARG A 105 -30.96 22.64 -10.12
N GLN A 106 -31.39 23.18 -8.97
CA GLN A 106 -30.58 23.12 -7.75
C GLN A 106 -30.39 21.71 -7.23
N GLU A 107 -31.43 20.87 -7.33
CA GLU A 107 -31.34 19.46 -6.94
C GLU A 107 -30.24 18.72 -7.75
N VAL A 108 -30.10 19.03 -9.04
CA VAL A 108 -29.03 18.48 -9.88
C VAL A 108 -27.66 18.90 -9.37
N GLN A 109 -27.51 20.18 -9.05
CA GLN A 109 -26.22 20.70 -8.54
C GLN A 109 -25.85 20.05 -7.22
N ILE A 110 -26.82 19.87 -6.32
CA ILE A 110 -26.59 19.21 -5.03
C ILE A 110 -26.20 17.75 -5.25
N ALA A 111 -26.92 17.04 -6.13
CA ALA A 111 -26.61 15.65 -6.44
C ALA A 111 -25.22 15.50 -7.07
N ASP A 112 -24.83 16.45 -7.94
CA ASP A 112 -23.52 16.46 -8.56
C ASP A 112 -22.41 16.68 -7.52
N ALA A 113 -22.62 17.57 -6.57
CA ALA A 113 -21.65 17.84 -5.50
C ALA A 113 -21.47 16.61 -4.59
N THR A 114 -22.57 15.94 -4.21
CA THR A 114 -22.50 14.73 -3.39
C THR A 114 -21.84 13.58 -4.13
N LEU A 115 -22.07 13.48 -5.45
CA LEU A 115 -21.38 12.49 -6.29
C LEU A 115 -19.87 12.76 -6.33
N SER A 116 -19.45 14.01 -6.48
CA SER A 116 -18.04 14.38 -6.45
C SER A 116 -17.40 14.03 -5.11
N ALA A 117 -18.10 14.30 -4.01
CA ALA A 117 -17.61 13.93 -2.67
C ALA A 117 -17.44 12.40 -2.54
N ALA A 118 -18.40 11.63 -3.08
CA ALA A 118 -18.30 10.17 -3.05
C ALA A 118 -17.10 9.64 -3.84
N ARG A 119 -16.77 10.29 -4.97
CA ARG A 119 -15.57 9.94 -5.74
C ARG A 119 -14.29 10.19 -4.95
N GLU A 120 -14.24 11.29 -4.21
CA GLU A 120 -13.09 11.60 -3.35
C GLU A 120 -12.97 10.61 -2.20
N ASP A 121 -14.08 10.17 -1.63
CA ASP A 121 -14.07 9.15 -0.58
C ASP A 121 -13.45 7.84 -1.08
N ILE A 122 -13.75 7.44 -2.31
CA ILE A 122 -13.14 6.26 -2.92
C ILE A 122 -11.63 6.46 -3.12
N ALA A 123 -11.23 7.62 -3.63
CA ALA A 123 -9.82 7.93 -3.85
C ALA A 123 -9.04 7.83 -2.53
N ARG A 124 -9.61 8.37 -1.45
CA ARG A 124 -9.03 8.29 -0.11
C ARG A 124 -8.95 6.84 0.38
N ALA A 125 -10.04 6.09 0.26
CA ALA A 125 -10.07 4.70 0.71
C ALA A 125 -9.05 3.83 -0.04
N ARG A 126 -8.88 4.05 -1.35
CA ARG A 126 -7.86 3.36 -2.15
C ARG A 126 -6.45 3.73 -1.72
N SER A 127 -6.20 5.00 -1.42
CA SER A 127 -4.89 5.46 -0.94
C SER A 127 -4.56 4.86 0.42
N ASP A 128 -5.53 4.83 1.33
CA ASP A 128 -5.35 4.24 2.65
C ASP A 128 -5.06 2.74 2.55
N ARG A 129 -5.78 2.03 1.67
CA ARG A 129 -5.52 0.61 1.41
C ARG A 129 -4.13 0.39 0.83
N LYS A 130 -3.74 1.21 -0.12
CA LYS A 130 -2.41 1.14 -0.75
C LYS A 130 -1.31 1.33 0.28
N ALA A 131 -1.47 2.28 1.22
CA ALA A 131 -0.51 2.53 2.27
C ALA A 131 -0.35 1.30 3.19
N LEU A 132 -1.46 0.64 3.56
CA LEU A 132 -1.42 -0.56 4.38
C LEU A 132 -0.79 -1.75 3.65
N VAL A 133 -1.08 -1.92 2.36
CA VAL A 133 -0.49 -2.97 1.54
C VAL A 133 1.02 -2.74 1.40
N ALA A 134 1.45 -1.50 1.22
CA ALA A 134 2.88 -1.16 1.17
C ALA A 134 3.55 -1.44 2.52
N GLN A 135 2.90 -1.11 3.62
CA GLN A 135 3.40 -1.41 4.95
C GLN A 135 3.56 -2.93 5.15
N LYS A 136 2.59 -3.71 4.69
CA LYS A 136 2.66 -5.17 4.74
C LYS A 136 3.82 -5.70 3.91
N SER A 137 4.04 -5.16 2.71
CA SER A 137 5.16 -5.53 1.86
C SER A 137 6.51 -5.23 2.53
N ASN A 138 6.60 -4.13 3.29
CA ASN A 138 7.82 -3.76 4.00
C ASN A 138 8.17 -4.69 5.17
N LEU A 139 7.24 -5.55 5.58
CA LEU A 139 7.52 -6.59 6.57
C LEU A 139 8.37 -7.73 5.99
N LEU A 140 8.40 -7.87 4.68
CA LEU A 140 9.17 -8.90 4.00
C LEU A 140 10.60 -8.40 3.77
N LEU A 141 11.56 -9.18 4.26
CA LEU A 141 12.98 -8.85 4.11
C LEU A 141 13.51 -9.64 2.91
N THR A 142 13.89 -8.93 1.86
CA THR A 142 14.39 -9.52 0.62
C THR A 142 15.80 -9.04 0.33
N THR A 143 16.52 -9.77 -0.53
CA THR A 143 17.82 -9.31 -1.02
C THR A 143 17.65 -8.77 -2.45
N PRO A 144 18.20 -7.59 -2.76
CA PRO A 144 18.17 -7.08 -4.14
C PRO A 144 19.29 -7.65 -5.02
N VAL A 145 20.17 -8.47 -4.45
CA VAL A 145 21.35 -9.01 -5.16
C VAL A 145 21.40 -10.52 -5.05
N ASP A 146 22.05 -11.14 -6.05
CA ASP A 146 22.43 -12.55 -5.97
C ASP A 146 23.65 -12.69 -5.08
N GLY A 147 23.75 -13.77 -4.34
CA GLY A 147 24.93 -13.99 -3.54
C GLY A 147 24.76 -15.12 -2.54
N VAL A 148 25.67 -15.14 -1.58
CA VAL A 148 25.72 -16.15 -0.53
C VAL A 148 25.38 -15.48 0.80
N VAL A 149 24.50 -16.12 1.58
CA VAL A 149 24.18 -15.67 2.93
C VAL A 149 25.42 -15.86 3.80
N ALA A 150 25.96 -14.76 4.30
CA ALA A 150 27.20 -14.78 5.11
C ALA A 150 26.89 -14.83 6.59
N VAL A 151 25.92 -14.02 7.03
CA VAL A 151 25.65 -13.83 8.46
C VAL A 151 24.14 -13.80 8.69
N ARG A 152 23.75 -14.40 9.80
CA ARG A 152 22.40 -14.31 10.35
C ARG A 152 22.57 -14.00 11.84
N ASP A 153 22.36 -12.73 12.18
CA ASP A 153 22.75 -12.22 13.51
C ASP A 153 21.66 -12.32 14.57
N VAL A 154 20.42 -12.64 14.18
CA VAL A 154 19.28 -12.56 15.09
C VAL A 154 18.39 -13.78 14.94
N ASP A 155 17.72 -14.14 16.03
CA ASP A 155 16.76 -15.24 16.05
C ASP A 155 15.32 -14.74 15.99
N PRO A 156 14.41 -15.56 15.46
CA PRO A 156 12.97 -15.26 15.52
C PRO A 156 12.52 -14.95 16.94
N GLY A 157 11.59 -14.00 17.06
CA GLY A 157 11.10 -13.54 18.35
C GLY A 157 11.85 -12.36 18.93
N THR A 158 13.01 -12.00 18.36
CA THR A 158 13.82 -10.88 18.80
C THR A 158 13.23 -9.58 18.31
N THR A 159 13.26 -8.54 19.15
CA THR A 159 12.90 -7.18 18.76
C THR A 159 14.08 -6.54 18.02
N ILE A 160 13.80 -6.04 16.82
CA ILE A 160 14.78 -5.45 15.92
C ILE A 160 14.50 -3.95 15.80
N VAL A 161 15.54 -3.15 15.82
CA VAL A 161 15.41 -1.69 15.59
C VAL A 161 15.53 -1.36 14.12
N ALA A 162 15.04 -0.19 13.74
CA ALA A 162 15.16 0.28 12.36
C ALA A 162 16.65 0.37 11.96
N GLY A 163 16.95 -0.14 10.77
CA GLY A 163 18.31 -0.13 10.23
C GLY A 163 19.22 -1.24 10.71
N GLN A 164 18.78 -2.06 11.67
CA GLN A 164 19.56 -3.21 12.14
C GLN A 164 19.57 -4.30 11.08
N ALA A 165 20.75 -4.84 10.75
CA ALA A 165 20.86 -5.92 9.80
C ALA A 165 20.39 -7.24 10.43
N VAL A 166 19.57 -7.98 9.70
CA VAL A 166 19.12 -9.33 10.08
C VAL A 166 19.91 -10.38 9.31
N VAL A 167 20.10 -10.17 8.02
CA VAL A 167 20.82 -11.07 7.12
C VAL A 167 21.77 -10.25 6.27
N GLU A 168 22.97 -10.78 6.04
CA GLU A 168 23.96 -10.20 5.16
C GLU A 168 24.23 -11.15 4.00
N VAL A 169 24.10 -10.64 2.77
CA VAL A 169 24.33 -11.38 1.54
C VAL A 169 25.57 -10.82 0.86
N ILE A 170 26.51 -11.69 0.53
CA ILE A 170 27.74 -11.29 -0.15
C ILE A 170 27.64 -11.66 -1.63
N ASP A 171 27.90 -10.67 -2.49
CA ASP A 171 28.00 -10.90 -3.92
C ASP A 171 29.41 -11.36 -4.24
N PRO A 172 29.60 -12.61 -4.69
CA PRO A 172 30.93 -13.14 -4.95
C PRO A 172 31.55 -12.63 -6.24
N ARG A 173 30.82 -11.90 -7.07
CA ARG A 173 31.29 -11.41 -8.38
C ARG A 173 32.18 -10.19 -8.28
N SER A 174 32.19 -9.54 -7.16
CA SER A 174 32.94 -8.30 -6.95
C SER A 174 34.41 -8.51 -6.60
#